data_fe2b14df0a9072214f409896420f7283
#
_entry.id   fe2b14df0a9072214f409896420f7283
#
_cell.length_a   1.000
_cell.length_b   1.000
_cell.length_c   1.000
_cell.angle_alpha   90.00
_cell.angle_beta   90.00
_cell.angle_gamma   90.00
#
_symmetry.space_group_name_H-M   'P 1'
#
loop_
_entity.id
_entity.type
_entity.pdbx_description
1 polymer ?
#
loop_
_entity_poly.entity_id
_entity_poly.type
_entity_poly.pdbx_seq_one_letter_code
_entity_poly.pdbx_strand_id
1 'polypeptide(L)'
;RDLRMSRGLGDVYKRQEVNAETDFVAKNDKFVDFTKNLAKVVADENPADVEALMACKMGDGTVDDALKALILVIKENIKVRRFARYEGHCAAYVHGGGTHGVIVKFETSDDVAAKPEFAAFGKDIAMQVAAANPSYLNESDVPEDVLAKEKEIVLAQMANDPKTANKPDAIKEKMAIGKLGKFYKEACLVDQAFIKDGGMDVKKYVADTAKALGGDIKIAAFTHFTKGEGLEKR
;
A
#
# COMPACT_ATOMS: atom_id res chain seq x y z
N ARG A 1 -9.70 -9.24 -13.75
CA ARG A 1 -9.47 -8.23 -12.69
C ARG A 1 -7.97 -7.95 -12.63
N ASP A 2 -7.53 -6.81 -13.12
CA ASP A 2 -6.11 -6.48 -13.18
C ASP A 2 -5.81 -5.13 -12.56
N LEU A 3 -4.68 -5.09 -11.86
CA LEU A 3 -4.02 -3.89 -11.39
C LEU A 3 -2.94 -3.52 -12.40
N ARG A 4 -3.02 -2.34 -12.98
CA ARG A 4 -1.93 -1.82 -13.77
C ARG A 4 -1.34 -0.59 -13.11
N MET A 5 -0.01 -0.59 -13.07
CA MET A 5 0.78 0.49 -12.52
C MET A 5 1.57 1.18 -13.61
N SER A 6 1.69 2.50 -13.48
CA SER A 6 2.71 3.24 -14.21
C SER A 6 3.77 3.74 -13.23
N ARG A 7 5.05 3.64 -13.62
CA ARG A 7 6.14 4.33 -12.95
C ARG A 7 5.96 5.84 -13.13
N GLY A 8 6.34 6.60 -12.11
CA GLY A 8 6.33 8.07 -12.15
C GLY A 8 7.12 8.63 -13.34
N LEU A 9 6.61 9.73 -13.85
CA LEU A 9 7.36 10.67 -14.67
C LEU A 9 7.72 11.82 -13.72
N GLY A 10 9.00 12.01 -13.41
CA GLY A 10 9.45 12.99 -12.44
C GLY A 10 9.11 12.63 -10.99
N ASP A 11 8.89 13.63 -10.15
CA ASP A 11 8.65 13.50 -8.70
C ASP A 11 7.23 13.08 -8.31
N VAL A 12 6.40 12.64 -9.27
CA VAL A 12 5.02 12.21 -9.04
C VAL A 12 4.87 10.71 -9.22
N TYR A 13 4.56 10.02 -8.14
CA TYR A 13 4.26 8.59 -8.12
C TYR A 13 2.76 8.39 -8.02
N LYS A 14 2.23 7.52 -8.87
CA LYS A 14 0.80 7.26 -8.99
C LYS A 14 0.51 5.78 -9.11
N ARG A 15 -0.67 5.42 -8.64
CA ARG A 15 -1.20 4.08 -8.71
C ARG A 15 -2.70 4.12 -8.86
N GLN A 16 -3.21 3.32 -9.77
CA GLN A 16 -4.65 3.11 -9.95
C GLN A 16 -4.98 1.63 -10.00
N GLU A 17 -6.18 1.30 -9.56
CA GLU A 17 -6.81 0.00 -9.75
C GLU A 17 -7.94 0.15 -10.76
N VAL A 18 -7.78 -0.51 -11.92
CA VAL A 18 -8.79 -0.63 -12.95
C VAL A 18 -9.14 -2.10 -13.10
N ASN A 19 -10.38 -2.45 -12.90
CA ASN A 19 -10.87 -3.82 -12.93
C ASN A 19 -11.60 -4.14 -14.24
N ALA A 20 -11.34 -5.30 -14.82
CA ALA A 20 -12.10 -5.93 -15.88
C ALA A 20 -12.63 -7.29 -15.41
N GLU A 21 -13.50 -7.94 -16.17
CA GLU A 21 -14.10 -9.22 -15.79
C GLU A 21 -13.14 -10.39 -16.01
N THR A 22 -12.33 -10.33 -17.08
CA THR A 22 -11.41 -11.42 -17.45
C THR A 22 -9.94 -10.99 -17.48
N ASP A 23 -9.06 -11.96 -17.28
CA ASP A 23 -7.60 -11.77 -17.39
C ASP A 23 -7.15 -11.52 -18.85
N PHE A 24 -7.97 -11.90 -19.83
CA PHE A 24 -7.70 -11.63 -21.24
C PHE A 24 -7.78 -10.14 -21.55
N VAL A 25 -8.82 -9.48 -21.05
CA VAL A 25 -8.98 -8.02 -21.21
C VAL A 25 -7.84 -7.26 -20.55
N ALA A 26 -7.40 -7.72 -19.40
CA ALA A 26 -6.28 -7.10 -18.71
C ALA A 26 -4.96 -7.09 -19.50
N LYS A 27 -4.80 -7.99 -20.46
CA LYS A 27 -3.66 -8.05 -21.39
C LYS A 27 -3.94 -7.37 -22.72
N ASN A 28 -5.17 -6.94 -22.97
CA ASN A 28 -5.56 -6.27 -24.20
C ASN A 28 -4.89 -4.90 -24.32
N ASP A 29 -4.30 -4.61 -25.49
CA ASP A 29 -3.55 -3.36 -25.70
C ASP A 29 -4.39 -2.11 -25.45
N LYS A 30 -5.67 -2.09 -25.85
CA LYS A 30 -6.56 -0.95 -25.62
C LYS A 30 -6.83 -0.71 -24.12
N PHE A 31 -6.98 -1.79 -23.35
CA PHE A 31 -7.13 -1.69 -21.89
C PHE A 31 -5.82 -1.19 -21.24
N VAL A 32 -4.69 -1.72 -21.69
CA VAL A 32 -3.36 -1.30 -21.21
C VAL A 32 -3.12 0.18 -21.52
N ASP A 33 -3.44 0.64 -22.72
CA ASP A 33 -3.23 2.02 -23.12
C ASP A 33 -4.19 2.98 -22.39
N PHE A 34 -5.44 2.57 -22.19
CA PHE A 34 -6.37 3.32 -21.34
C PHE A 34 -5.81 3.50 -19.92
N THR A 35 -5.32 2.41 -19.30
CA THR A 35 -4.78 2.49 -17.93
C THR A 35 -3.50 3.33 -17.85
N LYS A 36 -2.65 3.33 -18.87
CA LYS A 36 -1.47 4.22 -18.97
C LYS A 36 -1.88 5.69 -19.09
N ASN A 37 -2.86 5.99 -19.91
CA ASN A 37 -3.36 7.35 -20.11
C ASN A 37 -4.06 7.84 -18.83
N LEU A 38 -4.87 6.99 -18.18
CA LEU A 38 -5.48 7.29 -16.89
C LEU A 38 -4.42 7.66 -15.83
N ALA A 39 -3.31 6.92 -15.81
CA ALA A 39 -2.21 7.23 -14.91
C ALA A 39 -1.59 8.61 -15.17
N LYS A 40 -1.50 9.05 -16.43
CA LYS A 40 -1.04 10.40 -16.76
C LYS A 40 -2.02 11.44 -16.25
N VAL A 41 -3.33 11.26 -16.48
CA VAL A 41 -4.35 12.17 -15.97
C VAL A 41 -4.27 12.30 -14.44
N VAL A 42 -4.15 11.20 -13.70
CA VAL A 42 -3.96 11.24 -12.24
C VAL A 42 -2.72 12.05 -11.83
N ALA A 43 -1.63 11.94 -12.59
CA ALA A 43 -0.41 12.70 -12.29
C ALA A 43 -0.57 14.20 -12.56
N ASP A 44 -1.14 14.54 -13.70
CA ASP A 44 -1.15 15.90 -14.24
C ASP A 44 -2.25 16.74 -13.61
N GLU A 45 -3.45 16.17 -13.44
CA GLU A 45 -4.66 16.90 -12.97
C GLU A 45 -4.85 16.82 -11.44
N ASN A 46 -4.17 15.88 -10.74
CA ASN A 46 -4.29 15.69 -9.29
C ASN A 46 -5.74 15.66 -8.77
N PRO A 47 -6.62 14.81 -9.32
CA PRO A 47 -8.02 14.77 -8.91
C PRO A 47 -8.15 14.36 -7.44
N ALA A 48 -9.17 14.90 -6.75
CA ALA A 48 -9.39 14.64 -5.33
C ALA A 48 -9.89 13.21 -5.08
N ASP A 49 -10.70 12.67 -5.99
CA ASP A 49 -11.31 11.35 -5.90
C ASP A 49 -11.61 10.76 -7.29
N VAL A 50 -12.22 9.57 -7.32
CA VAL A 50 -12.56 8.89 -8.58
C VAL A 50 -13.61 9.66 -9.38
N GLU A 51 -14.56 10.33 -8.74
CA GLU A 51 -15.58 11.13 -9.43
C GLU A 51 -14.95 12.31 -10.15
N ALA A 52 -14.09 13.06 -9.48
CA ALA A 52 -13.30 14.13 -10.08
C ALA A 52 -12.39 13.61 -11.21
N LEU A 53 -11.75 12.44 -11.02
CA LEU A 53 -10.94 11.80 -12.06
C LEU A 53 -11.76 11.50 -13.31
N MET A 54 -12.98 11.00 -13.17
CA MET A 54 -13.84 10.67 -14.33
C MET A 54 -14.22 11.90 -15.15
N ALA A 55 -14.27 13.09 -14.53
CA ALA A 55 -14.54 14.36 -15.19
C ALA A 55 -13.30 15.02 -15.82
N CYS A 56 -12.07 14.55 -15.50
CA CYS A 56 -10.84 15.08 -16.06
C CYS A 56 -10.75 14.85 -17.57
N LYS A 57 -10.02 15.72 -18.27
CA LYS A 57 -9.81 15.61 -19.72
C LYS A 57 -8.92 14.40 -20.06
N MET A 58 -9.34 13.62 -21.06
CA MET A 58 -8.58 12.50 -21.62
C MET A 58 -8.81 12.38 -23.13
N GLY A 59 -7.82 12.76 -23.93
CA GLY A 59 -7.98 12.87 -25.37
C GLY A 59 -8.94 13.98 -25.79
N ASP A 60 -9.91 13.67 -26.64
CA ASP A 60 -10.91 14.62 -27.12
C ASP A 60 -12.13 14.78 -26.18
N GLY A 61 -12.23 13.95 -25.15
CA GLY A 61 -13.32 13.93 -24.19
C GLY A 61 -12.85 13.88 -22.74
N THR A 62 -13.64 13.24 -21.90
CA THR A 62 -13.35 12.99 -20.48
C THR A 62 -12.83 11.56 -20.27
N VAL A 63 -12.32 11.27 -19.07
CA VAL A 63 -11.99 9.89 -18.66
C VAL A 63 -13.23 9.00 -18.74
N ASP A 64 -14.40 9.51 -18.37
CA ASP A 64 -15.69 8.80 -18.45
C ASP A 64 -16.04 8.43 -19.89
N ASP A 65 -15.88 9.38 -20.82
CA ASP A 65 -16.12 9.13 -22.26
C ASP A 65 -15.17 8.05 -22.79
N ALA A 66 -13.89 8.15 -22.45
CA ALA A 66 -12.87 7.16 -22.87
C ALA A 66 -13.16 5.77 -22.27
N LEU A 67 -13.61 5.69 -21.02
CA LEU A 67 -14.00 4.44 -20.36
C LEU A 67 -15.22 3.82 -21.06
N LYS A 68 -16.26 4.61 -21.34
CA LYS A 68 -17.46 4.15 -22.05
C LYS A 68 -17.12 3.65 -23.45
N ALA A 69 -16.25 4.35 -24.18
CA ALA A 69 -15.79 3.92 -25.49
C ALA A 69 -15.02 2.59 -25.41
N LEU A 70 -14.17 2.42 -24.39
CA LEU A 70 -13.44 1.19 -24.16
C LEU A 70 -14.39 0.01 -23.88
N ILE A 71 -15.39 0.21 -22.99
CA ILE A 71 -16.41 -0.80 -22.66
C ILE A 71 -17.19 -1.24 -23.91
N LEU A 72 -17.57 -0.29 -24.77
CA LEU A 72 -18.30 -0.60 -26.03
C LEU A 72 -17.48 -1.48 -26.96
N VAL A 73 -16.15 -1.31 -27.00
CA VAL A 73 -15.25 -2.10 -27.87
C VAL A 73 -14.93 -3.45 -27.26
N ILE A 74 -14.64 -3.49 -25.96
CA ILE A 74 -14.20 -4.72 -25.27
C ILE A 74 -15.39 -5.59 -24.89
N LYS A 75 -16.56 -4.99 -24.64
CA LYS A 75 -17.80 -5.66 -24.21
C LYS A 75 -17.70 -6.37 -22.86
N GLU A 76 -16.84 -5.89 -21.99
CA GLU A 76 -16.76 -6.29 -20.58
C GLU A 76 -17.00 -5.09 -19.68
N ASN A 77 -17.47 -5.35 -18.45
CA ASN A 77 -17.61 -4.32 -17.43
C ASN A 77 -16.22 -3.91 -16.90
N ILE A 78 -15.80 -2.70 -17.23
CA ILE A 78 -14.54 -2.12 -16.80
C ILE A 78 -14.84 -0.99 -15.83
N LYS A 79 -14.12 -0.96 -14.70
CA LYS A 79 -14.33 0.04 -13.66
C LYS A 79 -13.01 0.59 -13.13
N VAL A 80 -12.88 1.92 -13.11
CA VAL A 80 -11.87 2.61 -12.32
C VAL A 80 -12.31 2.57 -10.87
N ARG A 81 -11.57 1.89 -10.00
CA ARG A 81 -11.98 1.63 -8.63
C ARG A 81 -11.42 2.63 -7.65
N ARG A 82 -10.12 2.84 -7.71
CA ARG A 82 -9.38 3.72 -6.80
C ARG A 82 -8.04 4.10 -7.40
N PHE A 83 -7.46 5.16 -6.88
CA PHE A 83 -6.09 5.56 -7.20
C PHE A 83 -5.41 6.15 -5.95
N ALA A 84 -4.09 6.24 -6.02
CA ALA A 84 -3.26 6.97 -5.07
C ALA A 84 -2.20 7.76 -5.84
N ARG A 85 -1.85 8.94 -5.34
CA ARG A 85 -0.85 9.84 -5.88
C ARG A 85 0.01 10.38 -4.74
N TYR A 86 1.31 10.31 -4.92
CA TYR A 86 2.30 10.89 -4.01
C TYR A 86 3.26 11.76 -4.79
N GLU A 87 3.70 12.84 -4.16
CA GLU A 87 4.75 13.73 -4.66
C GLU A 87 5.99 13.62 -3.77
N GLY A 88 7.16 13.94 -4.34
CA GLY A 88 8.45 13.90 -3.68
C GLY A 88 9.11 12.53 -3.75
N HIS A 89 9.97 12.24 -2.77
CA HIS A 89 10.76 11.01 -2.79
C HIS A 89 9.92 9.79 -2.50
N CYS A 90 9.71 8.98 -3.52
CA CYS A 90 8.89 7.77 -3.43
C CYS A 90 9.58 6.57 -4.08
N ALA A 91 9.15 5.38 -3.67
CA ALA A 91 9.47 4.14 -4.35
C ALA A 91 8.20 3.37 -4.68
N ALA A 92 8.22 2.64 -5.79
CA ALA A 92 7.10 1.83 -6.22
C ALA A 92 7.54 0.39 -6.50
N TYR A 93 6.66 -0.55 -6.17
CA TYR A 93 6.87 -1.97 -6.44
C TYR A 93 5.60 -2.63 -6.97
N VAL A 94 5.76 -3.48 -7.96
CA VAL A 94 4.68 -4.30 -8.56
C VAL A 94 5.04 -5.76 -8.43
N HIS A 95 4.13 -6.55 -7.91
CA HIS A 95 4.31 -7.99 -7.78
C HIS A 95 3.19 -8.76 -8.48
N GLY A 96 3.50 -10.01 -8.89
CA GLY A 96 2.52 -10.95 -9.42
C GLY A 96 1.83 -10.47 -10.70
N GLY A 97 2.57 -9.85 -11.64
CA GLY A 97 2.00 -9.36 -12.91
C GLY A 97 0.96 -8.24 -12.74
N GLY A 98 1.02 -7.50 -11.62
CA GLY A 98 0.08 -6.43 -11.32
C GLY A 98 -1.00 -6.81 -10.29
N THR A 99 -0.90 -7.96 -9.63
CA THR A 99 -1.84 -8.35 -8.56
C THR A 99 -1.63 -7.56 -7.28
N HIS A 100 -0.37 -7.19 -7.01
CA HIS A 100 0.01 -6.33 -5.89
C HIS A 100 0.79 -5.15 -6.39
N GLY A 101 0.59 -4.05 -5.74
CA GLY A 101 1.42 -2.95 -6.04
C GLY A 101 1.43 -1.95 -4.90
N VAL A 102 2.60 -1.38 -4.67
CA VAL A 102 2.93 -0.54 -3.54
C VAL A 102 3.53 0.76 -4.02
N ILE A 103 3.19 1.85 -3.36
CA ILE A 103 3.96 3.09 -3.36
C ILE A 103 4.30 3.40 -1.92
N VAL A 104 5.54 3.78 -1.67
CA VAL A 104 6.02 4.27 -0.38
C VAL A 104 6.57 5.67 -0.59
N LYS A 105 6.16 6.61 0.26
CA LYS A 105 6.65 7.98 0.31
C LYS A 105 7.67 8.11 1.44
N PHE A 106 8.75 8.83 1.18
CA PHE A 106 9.81 9.10 2.13
C PHE A 106 9.97 10.59 2.36
N GLU A 107 10.32 10.97 3.59
CA GLU A 107 10.88 12.26 3.95
C GLU A 107 12.39 12.09 4.06
N THR A 108 13.12 12.79 3.20
CA THR A 108 14.58 12.81 3.15
C THR A 108 15.03 14.01 2.31
N SER A 109 16.32 14.31 2.31
CA SER A 109 16.88 15.36 1.48
C SER A 109 17.14 14.89 0.04
N ASP A 110 17.18 15.84 -0.90
CA ASP A 110 17.38 15.55 -2.34
C ASP A 110 18.72 14.85 -2.60
N ASP A 111 19.78 15.22 -1.86
CA ASP A 111 21.11 14.61 -1.98
C ASP A 111 21.12 13.15 -1.51
N VAL A 112 20.36 12.78 -0.49
CA VAL A 112 20.17 11.39 -0.05
C VAL A 112 19.33 10.62 -1.07
N ALA A 113 18.24 11.21 -1.53
CA ALA A 113 17.33 10.59 -2.48
C ALA A 113 17.96 10.33 -3.86
N ALA A 114 18.93 11.16 -4.26
CA ALA A 114 19.67 11.01 -5.52
C ALA A 114 20.65 9.82 -5.53
N LYS A 115 20.95 9.23 -4.36
CA LYS A 115 21.90 8.12 -4.26
C LYS A 115 21.30 6.81 -4.80
N PRO A 116 22.06 6.02 -5.58
CA PRO A 116 21.57 4.73 -6.09
C PRO A 116 21.14 3.76 -4.99
N GLU A 117 21.80 3.81 -3.84
CA GLU A 117 21.49 2.98 -2.66
C GLU A 117 20.13 3.35 -2.06
N PHE A 118 19.70 4.61 -2.15
CA PHE A 118 18.36 5.02 -1.73
C PHE A 118 17.28 4.38 -2.62
N ALA A 119 17.51 4.30 -3.92
CA ALA A 119 16.57 3.65 -4.83
C ALA A 119 16.43 2.14 -4.53
N ALA A 120 17.53 1.46 -4.18
CA ALA A 120 17.51 0.06 -3.74
C ALA A 120 16.76 -0.11 -2.41
N PHE A 121 17.06 0.74 -1.42
CA PHE A 121 16.36 0.80 -0.14
C PHE A 121 14.86 1.02 -0.31
N GLY A 122 14.46 2.01 -1.09
CA GLY A 122 13.05 2.32 -1.33
C GLY A 122 12.29 1.14 -1.95
N LYS A 123 12.94 0.42 -2.88
CA LYS A 123 12.40 -0.81 -3.45
C LYS A 123 12.25 -1.91 -2.39
N ASP A 124 13.19 -2.04 -1.48
CA ASP A 124 13.15 -3.05 -0.41
C ASP A 124 12.00 -2.79 0.56
N ILE A 125 11.78 -1.52 0.95
CA ILE A 125 10.62 -1.14 1.76
C ILE A 125 9.31 -1.40 1.01
N ALA A 126 9.23 -1.08 -0.28
CA ALA A 126 8.04 -1.38 -1.07
C ALA A 126 7.78 -2.89 -1.21
N MET A 127 8.82 -3.71 -1.30
CA MET A 127 8.72 -5.18 -1.28
C MET A 127 8.27 -5.70 0.09
N GLN A 128 8.76 -5.10 1.20
CA GLN A 128 8.31 -5.39 2.57
C GLN A 128 6.79 -5.20 2.68
N VAL A 129 6.28 -4.05 2.24
CA VAL A 129 4.84 -3.76 2.25
C VAL A 129 4.05 -4.78 1.42
N ALA A 130 4.54 -5.14 0.24
CA ALA A 130 3.89 -6.13 -0.62
C ALA A 130 3.82 -7.53 0.00
N ALA A 131 4.88 -7.94 0.71
CA ALA A 131 5.02 -9.27 1.26
C ALA A 131 4.34 -9.43 2.63
N ALA A 132 4.54 -8.45 3.53
CA ALA A 132 4.08 -8.52 4.90
C ALA A 132 2.70 -7.83 5.11
N ASN A 133 2.20 -7.11 4.11
CA ASN A 133 0.88 -6.48 4.09
C ASN A 133 0.52 -5.72 5.39
N PRO A 134 1.33 -4.75 5.83
CA PRO A 134 1.03 -3.98 7.03
C PRO A 134 -0.25 -3.17 6.84
N SER A 135 -1.00 -3.00 7.92
CA SER A 135 -2.22 -2.19 7.94
C SER A 135 -1.94 -0.73 8.31
N TYR A 136 -0.88 -0.49 9.08
CA TYR A 136 -0.49 0.81 9.62
C TYR A 136 0.99 1.07 9.39
N LEU A 137 1.39 2.34 9.44
CA LEU A 137 2.80 2.69 9.35
C LEU A 137 3.50 2.51 10.70
N ASN A 138 2.93 3.11 11.75
CA ASN A 138 3.45 3.10 13.12
C ASN A 138 2.38 2.63 14.11
N GLU A 139 2.78 2.33 15.34
CA GLU A 139 1.87 2.03 16.46
C GLU A 139 0.87 3.17 16.74
N SER A 140 1.33 4.44 16.60
CA SER A 140 0.49 5.64 16.80
C SER A 140 -0.62 5.80 15.74
N ASP A 141 -0.53 5.12 14.62
CA ASP A 141 -1.51 5.19 13.53
C ASP A 141 -2.65 4.17 13.72
N VAL A 142 -2.51 3.29 14.72
CA VAL A 142 -3.54 2.29 15.03
C VAL A 142 -4.70 2.97 15.76
N PRO A 143 -5.94 2.92 15.23
CA PRO A 143 -7.09 3.52 15.89
C PRO A 143 -7.36 2.90 17.27
N GLU A 144 -7.79 3.72 18.23
CA GLU A 144 -8.06 3.28 19.61
C GLU A 144 -9.14 2.17 19.68
N ASP A 145 -10.14 2.23 18.81
CA ASP A 145 -11.19 1.21 18.75
C ASP A 145 -10.66 -0.15 18.23
N VAL A 146 -9.66 -0.14 17.36
CA VAL A 146 -8.95 -1.35 16.91
C VAL A 146 -8.15 -1.94 18.05
N LEU A 147 -7.38 -1.12 18.78
CA LEU A 147 -6.62 -1.57 19.94
C LEU A 147 -7.54 -2.13 21.04
N ALA A 148 -8.68 -1.48 21.27
CA ALA A 148 -9.66 -1.96 22.25
C ALA A 148 -10.22 -3.34 21.85
N LYS A 149 -10.56 -3.55 20.58
CA LYS A 149 -11.01 -4.84 20.06
C LYS A 149 -9.94 -5.93 20.15
N GLU A 150 -8.69 -5.60 19.78
CA GLU A 150 -7.58 -6.55 19.90
C GLU A 150 -7.33 -6.93 21.36
N LYS A 151 -7.39 -5.96 22.29
CA LYS A 151 -7.29 -6.25 23.73
C LYS A 151 -8.42 -7.16 24.21
N GLU A 152 -9.67 -6.92 23.77
CA GLU A 152 -10.83 -7.75 24.11
C GLU A 152 -10.64 -9.19 23.59
N ILE A 153 -10.22 -9.36 22.35
CA ILE A 153 -9.92 -10.67 21.74
C ILE A 153 -8.86 -11.40 22.54
N VAL A 154 -7.77 -10.72 22.91
CA VAL A 154 -6.69 -11.29 23.72
C VAL A 154 -7.19 -11.73 25.09
N LEU A 155 -8.00 -10.93 25.77
CA LEU A 155 -8.57 -11.26 27.08
C LEU A 155 -9.53 -12.45 26.98
N ALA A 156 -10.36 -12.52 25.94
CA ALA A 156 -11.25 -13.64 25.67
C ALA A 156 -10.47 -14.95 25.41
N GLN A 157 -9.39 -14.87 24.62
CA GLN A 157 -8.49 -16.01 24.42
C GLN A 157 -7.87 -16.50 25.72
N MET A 158 -7.44 -15.59 26.59
CA MET A 158 -6.86 -15.91 27.91
C MET A 158 -7.88 -16.54 28.86
N ALA A 159 -9.14 -16.12 28.77
CA ALA A 159 -10.21 -16.70 29.59
C ALA A 159 -10.51 -18.16 29.18
N ASN A 160 -10.32 -18.50 27.92
CA ASN A 160 -10.54 -19.84 27.37
C ASN A 160 -9.29 -20.76 27.43
N ASP A 161 -8.11 -20.21 27.72
CA ASP A 161 -6.87 -21.01 27.84
C ASP A 161 -6.70 -21.50 29.28
N PRO A 162 -6.66 -22.83 29.54
CA PRO A 162 -6.47 -23.39 30.89
C PRO A 162 -5.24 -22.86 31.63
N LYS A 163 -4.20 -22.43 30.89
CA LYS A 163 -2.94 -21.90 31.48
C LYS A 163 -3.09 -20.46 31.99
N THR A 164 -4.09 -19.73 31.53
CA THR A 164 -4.28 -18.31 31.83
C THR A 164 -5.63 -17.99 32.45
N ALA A 165 -6.62 -18.87 32.28
CA ALA A 165 -8.00 -18.66 32.78
C ALA A 165 -8.06 -18.31 34.27
N ASN A 166 -7.28 -18.98 35.11
CA ASN A 166 -7.28 -18.82 36.57
C ASN A 166 -6.29 -17.73 37.08
N LYS A 167 -5.64 -16.98 36.17
CA LYS A 167 -4.73 -15.91 36.62
C LYS A 167 -5.52 -14.67 37.05
N PRO A 168 -5.00 -13.91 38.07
CA PRO A 168 -5.59 -12.64 38.48
C PRO A 168 -5.72 -11.65 37.29
N ASP A 169 -6.75 -10.83 37.27
CA ASP A 169 -7.04 -9.89 36.17
C ASP A 169 -5.90 -8.91 35.92
N ALA A 170 -5.22 -8.44 36.96
CA ALA A 170 -4.03 -7.59 36.83
C ALA A 170 -2.87 -8.28 36.07
N ILE A 171 -2.75 -9.61 36.17
CA ILE A 171 -1.76 -10.39 35.42
C ILE A 171 -2.23 -10.58 33.99
N LYS A 172 -3.51 -10.85 33.76
CA LYS A 172 -4.09 -10.93 32.42
C LYS A 172 -3.93 -9.63 31.67
N GLU A 173 -4.14 -8.48 32.30
CA GLU A 173 -3.93 -7.17 31.67
C GLU A 173 -2.47 -6.94 31.24
N LYS A 174 -1.50 -7.25 32.10
CA LYS A 174 -0.08 -7.16 31.72
C LYS A 174 0.27 -8.09 30.55
N MET A 175 -0.28 -9.30 30.57
CA MET A 175 -0.10 -10.24 29.45
C MET A 175 -0.78 -9.76 28.16
N ALA A 176 -1.94 -9.11 28.26
CA ALA A 176 -2.64 -8.52 27.13
C ALA A 176 -1.80 -7.41 26.48
N ILE A 177 -1.17 -6.53 27.27
CA ILE A 177 -0.25 -5.50 26.77
C ILE A 177 0.93 -6.15 26.02
N GLY A 178 1.52 -7.22 26.55
CA GLY A 178 2.58 -7.95 25.86
C GLY A 178 2.15 -8.59 24.54
N LYS A 179 0.89 -9.05 24.47
CA LYS A 179 0.32 -9.59 23.22
C LYS A 179 -0.04 -8.50 22.20
N LEU A 180 -0.40 -7.28 22.65
CA LEU A 180 -0.53 -6.12 21.76
C LEU A 180 0.80 -5.77 21.09
N GLY A 181 1.94 -5.95 21.78
CA GLY A 181 3.26 -5.82 21.14
C GLY A 181 3.46 -6.80 19.96
N LYS A 182 2.84 -7.99 20.01
CA LYS A 182 2.84 -8.91 18.85
C LYS A 182 1.96 -8.39 17.71
N PHE A 183 0.79 -7.83 18.04
CA PHE A 183 -0.09 -7.20 17.04
C PHE A 183 0.65 -6.06 16.31
N TYR A 184 1.36 -5.18 17.02
CA TYR A 184 2.14 -4.12 16.38
C TYR A 184 3.20 -4.66 15.41
N LYS A 185 3.92 -5.71 15.82
CA LYS A 185 4.91 -6.38 14.94
C LYS A 185 4.33 -7.05 13.71
N GLU A 186 3.04 -7.35 13.70
CA GLU A 186 2.33 -7.91 12.55
C GLU A 186 1.67 -6.80 11.72
N ALA A 187 1.07 -5.80 12.36
CA ALA A 187 0.23 -4.80 11.72
C ALA A 187 0.95 -3.50 11.31
N CYS A 188 2.04 -3.11 12.02
CA CYS A 188 2.73 -1.84 11.80
C CYS A 188 4.02 -2.06 10.99
N LEU A 189 4.14 -1.38 9.84
CA LEU A 189 5.26 -1.53 8.91
C LEU A 189 6.63 -1.41 9.59
N VAL A 190 6.81 -0.37 10.41
CA VAL A 190 8.13 -0.08 11.02
C VAL A 190 8.56 -1.12 12.06
N ASP A 191 7.60 -1.82 12.66
CA ASP A 191 7.83 -2.81 13.73
C ASP A 191 7.89 -4.25 13.20
N GLN A 192 7.55 -4.46 11.91
CA GLN A 192 7.65 -5.78 11.27
C GLN A 192 9.09 -6.23 11.16
N ALA A 193 9.33 -7.55 11.28
CA ALA A 193 10.60 -8.14 10.92
C ALA A 193 10.89 -7.89 9.43
N PHE A 194 12.12 -7.49 9.10
CA PHE A 194 12.51 -7.18 7.74
C PHE A 194 12.59 -8.46 6.89
N ILE A 195 11.91 -8.49 5.75
CA ILE A 195 11.77 -9.70 4.92
C ILE A 195 13.09 -10.26 4.39
N LYS A 196 14.13 -9.41 4.24
CA LYS A 196 15.46 -9.84 3.75
C LYS A 196 16.41 -10.24 4.88
N ASP A 197 16.12 -9.77 6.10
CA ASP A 197 16.88 -10.10 7.31
C ASP A 197 15.97 -10.10 8.53
N GLY A 198 15.44 -11.25 8.87
CA GLY A 198 14.56 -11.43 10.04
C GLY A 198 15.22 -11.17 11.41
N GLY A 199 16.54 -10.91 11.44
CA GLY A 199 17.26 -10.50 12.64
C GLY A 199 17.11 -9.03 13.00
N MET A 200 16.49 -8.23 12.15
CA MET A 200 16.18 -6.82 12.39
C MET A 200 14.74 -6.49 12.00
N ASP A 201 14.20 -5.42 12.56
CA ASP A 201 12.95 -4.82 12.14
C ASP A 201 13.16 -3.77 11.05
N VAL A 202 12.05 -3.34 10.41
CA VAL A 202 12.08 -2.31 9.36
C VAL A 202 12.61 -0.98 9.90
N LYS A 203 12.26 -0.60 11.13
CA LYS A 203 12.74 0.64 11.78
C LYS A 203 14.25 0.67 11.89
N LYS A 204 14.86 -0.45 12.28
CA LYS A 204 16.32 -0.57 12.35
C LYS A 204 16.94 -0.50 10.94
N TYR A 205 16.36 -1.17 9.95
CA TYR A 205 16.83 -1.11 8.57
C TYR A 205 16.81 0.32 8.02
N VAL A 206 15.74 1.08 8.30
CA VAL A 206 15.64 2.50 7.92
C VAL A 206 16.75 3.32 8.59
N ALA A 207 16.94 3.17 9.90
CA ALA A 207 17.95 3.90 10.65
C ALA A 207 19.38 3.58 10.19
N ASP A 208 19.70 2.32 9.96
CA ASP A 208 21.02 1.89 9.48
C ASP A 208 21.28 2.44 8.07
N THR A 209 20.28 2.44 7.19
CA THR A 209 20.38 3.02 5.84
C THR A 209 20.58 4.54 5.89
N ALA A 210 19.80 5.23 6.70
CA ALA A 210 19.93 6.69 6.89
C ALA A 210 21.35 7.07 7.32
N LYS A 211 21.89 6.34 8.30
CA LYS A 211 23.29 6.52 8.76
C LYS A 211 24.31 6.24 7.64
N ALA A 212 24.12 5.16 6.88
CA ALA A 212 25.02 4.80 5.78
C ALA A 212 25.00 5.84 4.65
N LEU A 213 23.85 6.44 4.39
CA LEU A 213 23.68 7.49 3.38
C LEU A 213 24.02 8.91 3.89
N GLY A 214 24.30 9.06 5.20
CA GLY A 214 24.73 10.32 5.78
C GLY A 214 23.64 11.38 5.86
N GLY A 215 22.39 10.99 6.04
CA GLY A 215 21.26 11.90 6.21
C GLY A 215 20.08 11.22 6.87
N ASP A 216 18.98 11.94 7.04
CA ASP A 216 17.77 11.43 7.68
C ASP A 216 16.83 10.80 6.63
N ILE A 217 16.27 9.66 6.96
CA ILE A 217 15.24 9.00 6.16
C ILE A 217 14.09 8.61 7.09
N LYS A 218 12.86 8.98 6.69
CA LYS A 218 11.64 8.57 7.36
C LYS A 218 10.63 8.05 6.34
N ILE A 219 9.95 6.96 6.64
CA ILE A 219 8.80 6.54 5.86
C ILE A 219 7.64 7.46 6.27
N ALA A 220 7.09 8.21 5.31
CA ALA A 220 6.01 9.18 5.56
C ALA A 220 4.63 8.57 5.36
N ALA A 221 4.49 7.72 4.33
CA ALA A 221 3.24 7.05 4.00
C ALA A 221 3.49 5.87 3.06
N PHE A 222 2.54 4.97 2.99
CA PHE A 222 2.50 3.95 1.95
C PHE A 222 1.07 3.69 1.47
N THR A 223 0.95 3.17 0.26
CA THR A 223 -0.30 2.62 -0.27
C THR A 223 -0.02 1.24 -0.83
N HIS A 224 -0.81 0.27 -0.41
CA HIS A 224 -0.80 -1.08 -0.96
C HIS A 224 -2.18 -1.37 -1.55
N PHE A 225 -2.22 -1.71 -2.84
CA PHE A 225 -3.43 -2.21 -3.48
C PHE A 225 -3.25 -3.67 -3.84
N THR A 226 -4.15 -4.50 -3.38
CA THR A 226 -4.26 -5.89 -3.81
C THR A 226 -5.44 -6.02 -4.77
N LYS A 227 -5.23 -6.69 -5.88
CA LYS A 227 -6.25 -6.97 -6.88
C LYS A 227 -7.51 -7.57 -6.24
N GLY A 228 -8.64 -6.89 -6.37
CA GLY A 228 -9.93 -7.36 -5.89
C GLY A 228 -10.11 -7.40 -4.37
N GLU A 229 -9.20 -6.79 -3.61
CA GLU A 229 -9.32 -6.67 -2.16
C GLU A 229 -10.65 -6.00 -1.77
N GLY A 230 -11.38 -6.59 -0.79
CA GLY A 230 -12.67 -6.08 -0.33
C GLY A 230 -13.82 -6.18 -1.35
N LEU A 231 -13.64 -6.92 -2.46
CA LEU A 231 -14.72 -7.27 -3.37
C LEU A 231 -15.20 -8.69 -3.09
N GLU A 232 -16.53 -8.87 -3.04
CA GLU A 232 -17.11 -10.21 -2.97
C GLU A 232 -16.66 -11.04 -4.18
N LYS A 233 -16.19 -12.25 -3.91
CA LYS A 233 -15.90 -13.22 -4.97
C LYS A 233 -17.24 -13.72 -5.51
N ARG A 234 -17.58 -13.36 -6.73
CA ARG A 234 -18.66 -13.98 -7.50
C ARG A 234 -18.19 -15.27 -8.14
#